data_4ddedbbac82cdc14ac7ed9f945dac056
#
_entry.id   4ddedbbac82cdc14ac7ed9f945dac056
#
_cell.length_a   1.000
_cell.length_b   1.000
_cell.length_c   1.000
_cell.angle_alpha   90.00
_cell.angle_beta   90.00
_cell.angle_gamma   90.00
#
_symmetry.space_group_name_H-M   'P 1'
#
loop_
_entity.id
_entity.type
_entity.pdbx_description
1 polymer ?
#
loop_
_entity_poly.entity_id
_entity_poly.type
_entity_poly.pdbx_seq_one_letter_code
_entity_poly.pdbx_strand_id
1 'polypeptide(L)'
;MSDHIVVDVEIQRTIEETPGGWDATDKLGVAVACVWEYNTQRMRVYGPDDVQALRERLLAADRISGYNIWNFDFPVIWGISKPTWMNGSGESAVIKMDLQPKCNDILRRIWIAQGFNPDVFSKGMGGAKLDDIAGATIGARKIGNGADAPVWYQQGLVQKVVNYCADDTCIERDLTDFIDRYGYVIHQGKQLWLTKKD
;
A
#
# COMPACT_ATOMS: atom_id res chain seq x y z
N MET A 1 -6.25 22.47 -6.54
CA MET A 1 -5.45 21.64 -5.59
C MET A 1 -5.23 20.30 -6.24
N SER A 2 -4.05 19.71 -6.11
CA SER A 2 -3.78 18.36 -6.62
C SER A 2 -4.65 17.34 -5.88
N ASP A 3 -5.24 16.41 -6.62
CA ASP A 3 -6.08 15.34 -6.07
C ASP A 3 -5.20 14.22 -5.48
N HIS A 4 -4.90 14.35 -4.19
CA HIS A 4 -4.05 13.42 -3.45
C HIS A 4 -4.89 12.46 -2.61
N ILE A 5 -4.55 11.18 -2.68
CA ILE A 5 -5.18 10.10 -1.91
C ILE A 5 -4.13 9.22 -1.24
N VAL A 6 -4.55 8.54 -0.16
CA VAL A 6 -3.79 7.42 0.46
C VAL A 6 -4.65 6.18 0.36
N VAL A 7 -4.07 5.04 0.01
CA VAL A 7 -4.78 3.78 -0.16
C VAL A 7 -4.07 2.63 0.55
N ASP A 8 -4.86 1.79 1.22
CA ASP A 8 -4.48 0.51 1.79
C ASP A 8 -5.52 -0.56 1.45
N VAL A 9 -5.10 -1.81 1.31
CA VAL A 9 -5.95 -2.92 0.87
C VAL A 9 -5.76 -4.15 1.75
N GLU A 10 -6.89 -4.71 2.20
CA GLU A 10 -6.95 -6.02 2.83
C GLU A 10 -7.47 -7.09 1.86
N ILE A 11 -6.94 -8.31 1.99
CA ILE A 11 -7.16 -9.41 1.06
C ILE A 11 -8.21 -10.41 1.58
N GLN A 12 -8.85 -11.15 0.65
CA GLN A 12 -9.86 -12.16 0.97
C GLN A 12 -9.27 -13.50 1.42
N ARG A 13 -8.07 -13.83 0.90
CA ARG A 13 -7.41 -15.12 1.12
C ARG A 13 -6.08 -14.93 1.80
N THR A 14 -5.75 -15.86 2.69
CA THR A 14 -4.42 -15.88 3.32
C THR A 14 -3.35 -16.23 2.29
N ILE A 15 -2.14 -15.79 2.56
CA ILE A 15 -0.98 -16.11 1.70
C ILE A 15 -0.70 -17.62 1.72
N GLU A 16 -0.88 -18.24 2.88
CA GLU A 16 -0.60 -19.66 3.12
C GLU A 16 -1.57 -20.58 2.37
N GLU A 17 -2.86 -20.20 2.27
CA GLU A 17 -3.87 -21.00 1.54
C GLU A 17 -3.83 -20.75 0.03
N THR A 18 -3.15 -19.69 -0.42
CA THR A 18 -3.12 -19.30 -1.84
C THR A 18 -1.97 -19.99 -2.56
N PRO A 19 -2.23 -20.90 -3.55
CA PRO A 19 -1.18 -21.52 -4.34
C PRO A 19 -0.38 -20.46 -5.10
N GLY A 20 0.93 -20.39 -4.81
CA GLY A 20 1.84 -19.35 -5.32
C GLY A 20 2.18 -18.27 -4.27
N GLY A 21 1.50 -18.25 -3.13
CA GLY A 21 1.81 -17.38 -2.00
C GLY A 21 1.87 -15.91 -2.38
N TRP A 22 2.91 -15.22 -1.97
CA TRP A 22 3.14 -13.79 -2.21
C TRP A 22 3.23 -13.39 -3.70
N ASP A 23 3.46 -14.33 -4.61
CA ASP A 23 3.54 -14.06 -6.04
C ASP A 23 2.17 -14.15 -6.73
N ALA A 24 1.19 -14.79 -6.09
CA ALA A 24 -0.15 -15.01 -6.62
C ALA A 24 -1.13 -13.89 -6.25
N THR A 25 -0.72 -12.62 -6.35
CA THR A 25 -1.54 -11.46 -6.01
C THR A 25 -2.86 -11.40 -6.79
N ASP A 26 -2.90 -11.98 -7.99
CA ASP A 26 -4.09 -12.16 -8.82
C ASP A 26 -5.17 -13.06 -8.19
N LYS A 27 -4.80 -13.87 -7.20
CA LYS A 27 -5.71 -14.83 -6.54
C LYS A 27 -6.14 -14.40 -5.14
N LEU A 28 -5.52 -13.37 -4.58
CA LEU A 28 -5.78 -12.95 -3.19
C LEU A 28 -7.16 -12.30 -3.03
N GLY A 29 -7.61 -11.54 -4.03
CA GLY A 29 -8.87 -10.80 -4.02
C GLY A 29 -8.87 -9.63 -3.02
N VAL A 30 -9.59 -8.57 -3.35
CA VAL A 30 -9.80 -7.42 -2.44
C VAL A 30 -10.93 -7.76 -1.47
N ALA A 31 -10.66 -7.80 -0.17
CA ALA A 31 -11.68 -7.89 0.87
C ALA A 31 -12.25 -6.51 1.19
N VAL A 32 -11.37 -5.55 1.47
CA VAL A 32 -11.68 -4.16 1.77
C VAL A 32 -10.52 -3.32 1.22
N ALA A 33 -10.84 -2.17 0.65
CA ALA A 33 -9.88 -1.11 0.42
C ALA A 33 -10.35 0.18 1.09
N CYS A 34 -9.45 0.88 1.77
CA CYS A 34 -9.70 2.17 2.35
C CYS A 34 -8.91 3.24 1.58
N VAL A 35 -9.58 4.34 1.24
CA VAL A 35 -8.99 5.47 0.52
C VAL A 35 -9.24 6.75 1.30
N TRP A 36 -8.19 7.34 1.83
CA TRP A 36 -8.27 8.69 2.39
C TRP A 36 -8.14 9.73 1.27
N GLU A 37 -9.07 10.65 1.21
CA GLU A 37 -9.11 11.73 0.22
C GLU A 37 -8.76 13.08 0.88
N TYR A 38 -7.64 13.67 0.52
CA TYR A 38 -7.23 14.98 1.08
C TYR A 38 -8.17 16.13 0.71
N ASN A 39 -8.74 16.10 -0.49
CA ASN A 39 -9.63 17.17 -0.96
C ASN A 39 -10.94 17.25 -0.18
N THR A 40 -11.47 16.11 0.25
CA THR A 40 -12.72 16.01 1.00
C THR A 40 -12.52 15.77 2.49
N GLN A 41 -11.30 15.39 2.90
CA GLN A 41 -10.94 14.93 4.24
C GLN A 41 -11.86 13.78 4.72
N ARG A 42 -12.10 12.83 3.83
CA ARG A 42 -12.98 11.69 4.10
C ARG A 42 -12.27 10.38 3.76
N MET A 43 -12.60 9.35 4.54
CA MET A 43 -12.29 7.97 4.22
C MET A 43 -13.41 7.40 3.35
N ARG A 44 -13.06 6.81 2.20
CA ARG A 44 -13.95 5.97 1.42
C ARG A 44 -13.56 4.52 1.60
N VAL A 45 -14.56 3.66 1.69
CA VAL A 45 -14.39 2.22 1.82
C VAL A 45 -14.95 1.56 0.58
N TYR A 46 -14.20 0.63 0.02
CA TYR A 46 -14.57 -0.17 -1.15
C TYR A 46 -14.57 -1.64 -0.77
N GLY A 47 -15.65 -2.33 -1.10
CA GLY A 47 -15.77 -3.78 -0.95
C GLY A 47 -15.34 -4.53 -2.21
N PRO A 48 -15.50 -5.88 -2.22
CA PRO A 48 -15.17 -6.70 -3.38
C PRO A 48 -15.93 -6.32 -4.66
N ASP A 49 -17.16 -5.86 -4.51
CA ASP A 49 -18.03 -5.47 -5.63
C ASP A 49 -17.69 -4.07 -6.18
N ASP A 50 -16.90 -3.28 -5.43
CA ASP A 50 -16.55 -1.90 -5.76
C ASP A 50 -15.16 -1.77 -6.42
N VAL A 51 -14.47 -2.88 -6.72
CA VAL A 51 -13.08 -2.88 -7.22
C VAL A 51 -12.93 -2.05 -8.50
N GLN A 52 -13.93 -2.06 -9.39
CA GLN A 52 -13.88 -1.25 -10.59
C GLN A 52 -13.94 0.25 -10.27
N ALA A 53 -14.81 0.67 -9.34
CA ALA A 53 -14.87 2.06 -8.88
C ALA A 53 -13.58 2.49 -8.16
N LEU A 54 -12.94 1.57 -7.41
CA LEU A 54 -11.63 1.80 -6.82
C LEU A 54 -10.55 2.04 -7.88
N ARG A 55 -10.49 1.21 -8.93
CA ARG A 55 -9.55 1.38 -10.06
C ARG A 55 -9.72 2.75 -10.74
N GLU A 56 -10.96 3.11 -11.03
CA GLU A 56 -11.29 4.43 -11.62
C GLU A 56 -10.87 5.57 -10.70
N ARG A 57 -11.08 5.43 -9.38
CA ARG A 57 -10.64 6.42 -8.39
C ARG A 57 -9.12 6.59 -8.35
N LEU A 58 -8.37 5.49 -8.40
CA LEU A 58 -6.91 5.51 -8.44
C LEU A 58 -6.39 6.16 -9.73
N LEU A 59 -6.99 5.82 -10.87
CA LEU A 59 -6.60 6.40 -12.16
C LEU A 59 -6.90 7.90 -12.25
N ALA A 60 -7.95 8.39 -11.60
CA ALA A 60 -8.32 9.80 -11.56
C ALA A 60 -7.45 10.65 -10.64
N ALA A 61 -6.78 10.08 -9.65
CA ALA A 61 -5.95 10.82 -8.71
C ALA A 61 -4.69 11.39 -9.37
N ASP A 62 -4.22 12.55 -8.89
CA ASP A 62 -2.94 13.14 -9.28
C ASP A 62 -1.76 12.55 -8.48
N ARG A 63 -2.02 12.13 -7.24
CA ARG A 63 -1.03 11.49 -6.36
C ARG A 63 -1.68 10.40 -5.53
N ILE A 64 -1.01 9.24 -5.47
CA ILE A 64 -1.44 8.07 -4.68
C ILE A 64 -0.30 7.73 -3.72
N SER A 65 -0.55 7.85 -2.42
CA SER A 65 0.38 7.46 -1.37
C SER A 65 -0.07 6.16 -0.70
N GLY A 66 0.88 5.44 -0.11
CA GLY A 66 0.66 4.26 0.69
C GLY A 66 1.96 3.53 1.00
N TYR A 67 1.87 2.37 1.61
CA TYR A 67 3.02 1.59 2.05
C TYR A 67 3.08 0.24 1.32
N ASN A 68 4.07 0.02 0.47
CA ASN A 68 4.22 -1.17 -0.38
C ASN A 68 3.14 -1.31 -1.47
N ILE A 69 2.45 -0.23 -1.79
CA ILE A 69 1.30 -0.25 -2.73
C ILE A 69 1.70 -0.70 -4.13
N TRP A 70 2.93 -0.40 -4.55
CA TRP A 70 3.43 -0.78 -5.87
C TRP A 70 3.62 -2.29 -6.03
N ASN A 71 4.11 -2.97 -4.99
CA ASN A 71 4.44 -4.38 -5.07
C ASN A 71 3.33 -5.30 -4.55
N PHE A 72 2.29 -4.75 -3.90
CA PHE A 72 1.22 -5.53 -3.29
C PHE A 72 -0.18 -5.02 -3.65
N ASP A 73 -0.55 -3.83 -3.21
CA ASP A 73 -1.92 -3.34 -3.36
C ASP A 73 -2.35 -3.21 -4.82
N PHE A 74 -1.54 -2.57 -5.66
CA PHE A 74 -1.88 -2.41 -7.06
C PHE A 74 -2.04 -3.75 -7.78
N PRO A 75 -1.10 -4.71 -7.73
CA PRO A 75 -1.32 -6.02 -8.36
C PRO A 75 -2.55 -6.75 -7.81
N VAL A 76 -2.88 -6.65 -6.52
CA VAL A 76 -4.12 -7.22 -5.94
C VAL A 76 -5.36 -6.54 -6.52
N ILE A 77 -5.40 -5.20 -6.54
CA ILE A 77 -6.54 -4.43 -7.07
C ILE A 77 -6.79 -4.74 -8.55
N TRP A 78 -5.72 -4.88 -9.35
CA TRP A 78 -5.85 -5.19 -10.77
C TRP A 78 -6.00 -6.68 -11.08
N GLY A 79 -5.86 -7.56 -10.08
CA GLY A 79 -5.93 -9.01 -10.28
C GLY A 79 -4.81 -9.52 -11.19
N ILE A 80 -3.60 -8.98 -11.02
CA ILE A 80 -2.41 -9.32 -11.79
C ILE A 80 -1.41 -10.00 -10.85
N SER A 81 -0.83 -11.12 -11.26
CA SER A 81 0.21 -11.77 -10.45
C SER A 81 1.43 -10.85 -10.28
N LYS A 82 2.07 -10.91 -9.12
CA LYS A 82 3.23 -10.07 -8.82
C LYS A 82 4.35 -10.21 -9.85
N PRO A 83 4.74 -11.41 -10.32
CA PRO A 83 5.74 -11.52 -11.38
C PRO A 83 5.34 -10.83 -12.69
N THR A 84 4.07 -10.96 -13.11
CA THR A 84 3.56 -10.27 -14.31
C THR A 84 3.56 -8.76 -14.12
N TRP A 85 3.14 -8.30 -12.93
CA TRP A 85 3.19 -6.89 -12.55
C TRP A 85 4.62 -6.35 -12.61
N MET A 86 5.58 -7.04 -11.97
CA MET A 86 6.98 -6.59 -11.94
C MET A 86 7.62 -6.54 -13.32
N ASN A 87 7.38 -7.56 -14.16
CA ASN A 87 7.90 -7.61 -15.53
C ASN A 87 7.30 -6.55 -16.46
N GLY A 88 6.11 -6.01 -16.14
CA GLY A 88 5.47 -4.97 -16.94
C GLY A 88 5.11 -5.46 -18.35
N SER A 89 4.44 -6.61 -18.46
CA SER A 89 4.03 -7.19 -19.74
C SER A 89 2.52 -7.10 -19.95
N GLY A 90 2.09 -6.97 -21.20
CA GLY A 90 0.67 -6.93 -21.55
C GLY A 90 -0.08 -5.77 -20.88
N GLU A 91 -1.25 -6.04 -20.32
CA GLU A 91 -2.11 -5.07 -19.67
C GLU A 91 -1.41 -4.34 -18.48
N SER A 92 -0.54 -5.05 -17.75
CA SER A 92 0.18 -4.45 -16.63
C SER A 92 1.10 -3.30 -17.06
N ALA A 93 1.65 -3.33 -18.28
CA ALA A 93 2.49 -2.26 -18.80
C ALA A 93 1.72 -0.94 -18.91
N VAL A 94 0.50 -0.98 -19.45
CA VAL A 94 -0.36 0.20 -19.64
C VAL A 94 -0.76 0.78 -18.28
N ILE A 95 -1.23 -0.08 -17.38
CA ILE A 95 -1.64 0.34 -16.02
C ILE A 95 -0.47 0.99 -15.27
N LYS A 96 0.71 0.40 -15.36
CA LYS A 96 1.93 0.94 -14.73
C LYS A 96 2.32 2.29 -15.30
N MET A 97 2.18 2.52 -16.60
CA MET A 97 2.44 3.83 -17.21
C MET A 97 1.55 4.93 -16.62
N ASP A 98 0.29 4.61 -16.32
CA ASP A 98 -0.66 5.57 -15.74
C ASP A 98 -0.42 5.78 -14.24
N LEU A 99 -0.05 4.74 -13.50
CA LEU A 99 0.10 4.80 -12.04
C LEU A 99 1.49 5.27 -11.60
N GLN A 100 2.55 4.92 -12.32
CA GLN A 100 3.92 5.20 -11.90
C GLN A 100 4.21 6.69 -11.67
N PRO A 101 3.77 7.63 -12.52
CA PRO A 101 4.04 9.05 -12.33
C PRO A 101 3.42 9.62 -11.05
N LYS A 102 2.32 9.04 -10.57
CA LYS A 102 1.54 9.50 -9.42
C LYS A 102 1.74 8.65 -8.16
N CYS A 103 2.44 7.53 -8.25
CA CYS A 103 2.68 6.62 -7.12
C CYS A 103 3.73 7.19 -6.16
N ASN A 104 3.36 7.33 -4.88
CA ASN A 104 4.22 7.70 -3.77
C ASN A 104 4.28 6.55 -2.75
N ASP A 105 4.93 5.45 -3.11
CA ASP A 105 5.11 4.29 -2.24
C ASP A 105 6.23 4.55 -1.23
N ILE A 106 5.86 4.66 0.05
CA ILE A 106 6.78 5.00 1.14
C ILE A 106 7.85 3.92 1.31
N LEU A 107 7.50 2.64 1.23
CA LEU A 107 8.46 1.55 1.39
C LEU A 107 9.51 1.57 0.27
N ARG A 108 9.10 1.81 -0.97
CA ARG A 108 10.04 1.94 -2.10
C ARG A 108 11.00 3.11 -1.91
N ARG A 109 10.52 4.24 -1.41
CA ARG A 109 11.37 5.41 -1.08
C ARG A 109 12.38 5.08 0.01
N ILE A 110 11.99 4.33 1.04
CA ILE A 110 12.88 3.85 2.09
C ILE A 110 13.98 2.96 1.50
N TRP A 111 13.64 1.99 0.64
CA TRP A 111 14.62 1.13 -0.01
C TRP A 111 15.59 1.90 -0.91
N ILE A 112 15.10 2.85 -1.70
CA ILE A 112 15.94 3.73 -2.52
C ILE A 112 16.90 4.55 -1.64
N ALA A 113 16.41 5.13 -0.55
CA ALA A 113 17.24 5.90 0.38
C ALA A 113 18.32 5.05 1.09
N GLN A 114 18.08 3.74 1.21
CA GLN A 114 19.06 2.77 1.70
C GLN A 114 20.04 2.27 0.61
N GLY A 115 19.88 2.72 -0.64
CA GLY A 115 20.73 2.32 -1.77
C GLY A 115 20.28 1.02 -2.46
N PHE A 116 19.08 0.52 -2.18
CA PHE A 116 18.52 -0.66 -2.86
C PHE A 116 17.78 -0.29 -4.14
N ASN A 117 17.78 -1.20 -5.11
CA ASN A 117 16.86 -1.15 -6.23
C ASN A 117 15.51 -1.75 -5.80
N PRO A 118 14.41 -0.97 -5.73
CA PRO A 118 13.13 -1.46 -5.22
C PRO A 118 12.42 -2.47 -6.15
N ASP A 119 12.91 -2.64 -7.38
CA ASP A 119 12.37 -3.60 -8.35
C ASP A 119 13.09 -4.96 -8.29
N VAL A 120 14.16 -5.07 -7.51
CA VAL A 120 14.95 -6.29 -7.37
C VAL A 120 15.07 -6.66 -5.90
N PHE A 121 14.46 -7.79 -5.51
CA PHE A 121 14.58 -8.24 -4.12
C PHE A 121 16.04 -8.44 -3.72
N SER A 122 16.42 -7.85 -2.60
CA SER A 122 17.76 -7.96 -2.02
C SER A 122 17.68 -8.32 -0.54
N LYS A 123 18.61 -9.15 -0.08
CA LYS A 123 18.69 -9.65 1.32
C LYS A 123 18.87 -8.55 2.36
N GLY A 124 18.90 -7.34 2.10
CA GLY A 124 18.98 -6.22 3.07
C GLY A 124 17.72 -5.39 3.15
N MET A 125 16.73 -5.65 2.29
CA MET A 125 15.49 -4.87 2.20
C MET A 125 14.50 -5.17 3.33
N GLY A 126 14.78 -6.15 4.19
CA GLY A 126 13.93 -6.48 5.34
C GLY A 126 13.99 -5.43 6.46
N GLY A 127 13.01 -5.49 7.38
CA GLY A 127 13.02 -4.68 8.62
C GLY A 127 12.40 -3.27 8.49
N ALA A 128 11.86 -2.91 7.35
CA ALA A 128 11.10 -1.67 7.17
C ALA A 128 9.59 -1.97 7.11
N LYS A 129 9.02 -2.52 8.20
CA LYS A 129 7.58 -2.72 8.32
C LYS A 129 6.90 -1.39 8.64
N LEU A 130 5.65 -1.21 8.18
CA LEU A 130 4.87 -0.01 8.48
C LEU A 130 4.85 0.30 9.99
N ASP A 131 4.57 -0.70 10.83
CA ASP A 131 4.51 -0.54 12.29
C ASP A 131 5.83 -0.04 12.89
N ASP A 132 6.97 -0.56 12.42
CA ASP A 132 8.29 -0.16 12.90
C ASP A 132 8.64 1.27 12.49
N ILE A 133 8.36 1.62 11.22
CA ILE A 133 8.64 2.95 10.67
C ILE A 133 7.71 4.00 11.26
N ALA A 134 6.40 3.75 11.29
CA ALA A 134 5.41 4.67 11.84
C ALA A 134 5.61 4.85 13.35
N GLY A 135 5.83 3.75 14.09
CA GLY A 135 6.10 3.79 15.52
C GLY A 135 7.33 4.61 15.87
N ALA A 136 8.42 4.45 15.13
CA ALA A 136 9.64 5.21 15.38
C ALA A 136 9.55 6.68 14.91
N THR A 137 8.79 6.97 13.83
CA THR A 137 8.76 8.29 13.19
C THR A 137 7.70 9.20 13.77
N ILE A 138 6.48 8.70 13.96
CA ILE A 138 5.31 9.49 14.37
C ILE A 138 4.64 8.97 15.66
N GLY A 139 5.17 7.90 16.25
CA GLY A 139 4.61 7.30 17.45
C GLY A 139 3.34 6.47 17.23
N ALA A 140 2.92 6.28 15.98
CA ALA A 140 1.72 5.49 15.64
C ALA A 140 2.02 3.99 15.64
N ARG A 141 1.04 3.18 16.04
CA ARG A 141 1.15 1.73 16.09
C ARG A 141 -0.07 1.07 15.47
N LYS A 142 0.14 0.00 14.73
CA LYS A 142 -0.94 -0.83 14.21
C LYS A 142 -1.70 -1.50 15.36
N ILE A 143 -3.02 -1.63 15.20
CA ILE A 143 -3.89 -2.29 16.20
C ILE A 143 -3.99 -3.81 16.01
N GLY A 144 -3.34 -4.38 14.98
CA GLY A 144 -3.39 -5.80 14.65
C GLY A 144 -2.28 -6.24 13.71
N ASN A 145 -2.43 -7.46 13.20
CA ASN A 145 -1.52 -8.03 12.21
C ASN A 145 -2.28 -8.23 10.89
N GLY A 146 -1.71 -7.78 9.77
CA GLY A 146 -2.31 -7.93 8.44
C GLY A 146 -2.62 -9.38 8.04
N ALA A 147 -1.90 -10.36 8.61
CA ALA A 147 -2.21 -11.78 8.41
C ALA A 147 -3.56 -12.22 8.99
N ASP A 148 -4.12 -11.46 9.94
CA ASP A 148 -5.41 -11.77 10.56
C ASP A 148 -6.60 -11.28 9.72
N ALA A 149 -6.41 -10.25 8.90
CA ALA A 149 -7.49 -9.61 8.13
C ALA A 149 -8.22 -10.58 7.18
N PRO A 150 -7.54 -11.42 6.36
CA PRO A 150 -8.23 -12.39 5.53
C PRO A 150 -8.98 -13.45 6.35
N VAL A 151 -8.46 -13.85 7.52
CA VAL A 151 -9.14 -14.78 8.42
C VAL A 151 -10.44 -14.15 8.95
N TRP A 152 -10.40 -12.89 9.38
CA TRP A 152 -11.63 -12.18 9.81
C TRP A 152 -12.62 -12.02 8.67
N TYR A 153 -12.14 -11.73 7.46
CA TYR A 153 -13.01 -11.64 6.29
C TYR A 153 -13.74 -12.96 6.02
N GLN A 154 -13.03 -14.10 6.00
CA GLN A 154 -13.59 -15.42 5.79
C GLN A 154 -14.57 -15.84 6.90
N GLN A 155 -14.40 -15.29 8.10
CA GLN A 155 -15.35 -15.48 9.23
C GLN A 155 -16.57 -14.54 9.16
N GLY A 156 -16.66 -13.68 8.14
CA GLY A 156 -17.75 -12.71 8.01
C GLY A 156 -17.61 -11.48 8.92
N LEU A 157 -16.45 -11.29 9.57
CA LEU A 157 -16.17 -10.15 10.46
C LEU A 157 -15.74 -8.90 9.66
N VAL A 158 -16.51 -8.58 8.61
CA VAL A 158 -16.16 -7.54 7.62
C VAL A 158 -15.93 -6.18 8.28
N GLN A 159 -16.74 -5.79 9.27
CA GLN A 159 -16.56 -4.52 9.97
C GLN A 159 -15.20 -4.43 10.70
N LYS A 160 -14.70 -5.56 11.19
CA LYS A 160 -13.39 -5.62 11.83
C LYS A 160 -12.27 -5.39 10.80
N VAL A 161 -12.41 -5.96 9.59
CA VAL A 161 -11.48 -5.73 8.48
C VAL A 161 -11.52 -4.27 8.05
N VAL A 162 -12.71 -3.67 7.92
CA VAL A 162 -12.87 -2.23 7.59
C VAL A 162 -12.16 -1.35 8.61
N ASN A 163 -12.35 -1.59 9.90
CA ASN A 163 -11.72 -0.80 10.95
C ASN A 163 -10.20 -0.92 10.90
N TYR A 164 -9.69 -2.13 10.70
CA TYR A 164 -8.26 -2.40 10.59
C TYR A 164 -7.63 -1.68 9.38
N CYS A 165 -8.19 -1.85 8.18
CA CYS A 165 -7.75 -1.19 6.96
C CYS A 165 -7.82 0.35 7.09
N ALA A 166 -8.89 0.89 7.70
CA ALA A 166 -9.02 2.33 7.92
C ALA A 166 -7.95 2.88 8.88
N ASP A 167 -7.62 2.14 9.94
CA ASP A 167 -6.57 2.52 10.88
C ASP A 167 -5.19 2.51 10.20
N ASP A 168 -4.88 1.49 9.40
CA ASP A 168 -3.63 1.42 8.63
C ASP A 168 -3.55 2.56 7.62
N THR A 169 -4.63 2.85 6.88
CA THR A 169 -4.70 4.02 5.97
C THR A 169 -4.46 5.33 6.71
N CYS A 170 -4.97 5.49 7.94
CA CYS A 170 -4.72 6.69 8.75
C CYS A 170 -3.24 6.79 9.16
N ILE A 171 -2.61 5.68 9.54
CA ILE A 171 -1.17 5.65 9.87
C ILE A 171 -0.35 6.04 8.63
N GLU A 172 -0.67 5.53 7.46
CA GLU A 172 0.00 5.85 6.20
C GLU A 172 -0.19 7.31 5.79
N ARG A 173 -1.39 7.87 6.01
CA ARG A 173 -1.67 9.30 5.81
C ARG A 173 -0.78 10.16 6.71
N ASP A 174 -0.77 9.89 8.00
CA ASP A 174 -0.02 10.67 8.98
C ASP A 174 1.49 10.56 8.74
N LEU A 175 1.97 9.38 8.33
CA LEU A 175 3.35 9.17 7.92
C LEU A 175 3.67 9.91 6.62
N THR A 176 2.74 9.94 5.64
CA THR A 176 2.88 10.71 4.41
C THR A 176 3.00 12.21 4.71
N ASP A 177 2.14 12.74 5.56
CA ASP A 177 2.15 14.15 5.98
C ASP A 177 3.45 14.51 6.68
N PHE A 178 3.95 13.64 7.56
CA PHE A 178 5.24 13.82 8.21
C PHE A 178 6.38 13.88 7.20
N ILE A 179 6.42 12.92 6.26
CA ILE A 179 7.46 12.85 5.23
C ILE A 179 7.40 14.08 4.31
N ASP A 180 6.21 14.50 3.90
CA ASP A 180 6.04 15.68 3.04
C ASP A 180 6.52 16.96 3.73
N ARG A 181 6.34 17.05 5.06
CA ARG A 181 6.76 18.21 5.84
C ARG A 181 8.24 18.20 6.19
N TYR A 182 8.80 17.03 6.57
CA TYR A 182 10.13 16.96 7.17
C TYR A 182 11.17 16.24 6.29
N GLY A 183 10.76 15.44 5.31
CA GLY A 183 11.64 14.80 4.31
C GLY A 183 12.35 13.53 4.78
N TYR A 184 12.06 12.99 5.96
CA TYR A 184 12.73 11.80 6.51
C TYR A 184 11.77 10.87 7.25
N VAL A 185 12.25 9.67 7.54
CA VAL A 185 11.67 8.73 8.52
C VAL A 185 12.73 8.31 9.53
N ILE A 186 12.31 7.75 10.67
CA ILE A 186 13.22 7.09 11.59
C ILE A 186 13.26 5.59 11.27
N HIS A 187 14.42 5.10 10.91
CA HIS A 187 14.67 3.69 10.65
C HIS A 187 15.87 3.21 11.46
N GLN A 188 15.68 2.13 12.24
CA GLN A 188 16.73 1.58 13.12
C GLN A 188 17.38 2.64 14.03
N GLY A 189 16.57 3.54 14.60
CA GLY A 189 17.01 4.60 15.51
C GLY A 189 17.74 5.77 14.85
N LYS A 190 17.80 5.84 13.52
CA LYS A 190 18.46 6.92 12.77
C LYS A 190 17.50 7.61 11.81
N GLN A 191 17.73 8.89 11.56
CA GLN A 191 17.04 9.60 10.48
C GLN A 191 17.49 9.06 9.12
N LEU A 192 16.54 8.61 8.33
CA LEU A 192 16.73 8.23 6.93
C LEU A 192 16.04 9.27 6.06
N TRP A 193 16.81 10.07 5.36
CA TRP A 193 16.30 11.09 4.44
C TRP A 193 15.77 10.45 3.18
N LEU A 194 14.51 10.72 2.87
CA LEU A 194 13.87 10.25 1.65
C LEU A 194 14.04 11.31 0.56
N THR A 195 14.57 10.91 -0.60
CA THR A 195 14.63 11.82 -1.74
C THR A 195 13.22 12.32 -2.08
N LYS A 196 13.05 13.63 -2.23
CA LYS A 196 11.80 14.17 -2.78
C LYS A 196 11.61 13.54 -4.16
N LYS A 197 10.38 13.16 -4.46
CA LYS A 197 10.00 12.84 -5.83
C LYS A 197 9.99 14.18 -6.57
N ASP A 198 10.92 14.35 -7.53
CA ASP A 198 10.94 15.48 -8.46
C ASP A 198 9.69 15.46 -9.36
#